data_aa55f1c46c8eac087de1770a5d2ce217
#
_entry.id   aa55f1c46c8eac087de1770a5d2ce217
#
_cell.length_a   1.000
_cell.length_b   1.000
_cell.length_c   1.000
_cell.angle_alpha   90.00
_cell.angle_beta   90.00
_cell.angle_gamma   90.00
#
_symmetry.space_group_name_H-M   'P 1'
#
loop_
_entity.id
_entity.type
_entity.pdbx_description
1 polymer ?
#
loop_
_entity_poly.entity_id
_entity_poly.type
_entity_poly.pdbx_seq_one_letter_code
_entity_poly.pdbx_strand_id
1 'polypeptide(L)'
;TKKIEYALIVLRHLNEHKENGVSFSAKEISSVYSLPLDNLAKTMQNLVRLNYLTSFKGSKGGYTINENLDDTSLREFVESLEGPIGLVDCILEKNCLVEENCNIKSSIIRVNDNLKYALSSIPMSDIVK
;
A
#
# COMPACT_ATOMS: atom_id res chain seq x y z
N THR A 1 0.80 -6.43 -6.36
CA THR A 1 2.05 -5.99 -6.98
C THR A 1 3.19 -5.97 -5.96
N LYS A 2 4.41 -5.87 -6.45
CA LYS A 2 5.60 -5.81 -5.59
C LYS A 2 5.60 -4.55 -4.70
N LYS A 3 5.08 -3.44 -5.18
CA LYS A 3 4.93 -2.22 -4.36
C LYS A 3 4.09 -2.48 -3.12
N ILE A 4 2.95 -3.13 -3.29
CA ILE A 4 2.04 -3.45 -2.19
C ILE A 4 2.72 -4.40 -1.21
N GLU A 5 3.35 -5.46 -1.72
CA GLU A 5 4.05 -6.44 -0.89
C GLU A 5 5.13 -5.78 -0.03
N TYR A 6 5.99 -4.99 -0.64
CA TYR A 6 7.08 -4.32 0.06
C TYR A 6 6.54 -3.31 1.09
N ALA A 7 5.51 -2.56 0.71
CA ALA A 7 4.89 -1.59 1.61
C ALA A 7 4.30 -2.27 2.85
N LEU A 8 3.61 -3.39 2.67
CA LEU A 8 3.03 -4.13 3.79
C LEU A 8 4.10 -4.73 4.70
N ILE A 9 5.17 -5.26 4.13
CA ILE A 9 6.30 -5.80 4.91
C ILE A 9 6.92 -4.70 5.76
N VAL A 10 7.17 -3.54 5.17
CA VAL A 10 7.75 -2.40 5.88
C VAL A 10 6.85 -1.93 7.02
N LEU A 11 5.57 -1.73 6.74
CA LEU A 11 4.62 -1.25 7.74
C LEU A 11 4.48 -2.22 8.90
N ARG A 12 4.42 -3.51 8.61
CA ARG A 12 4.33 -4.52 9.66
C ARG A 12 5.58 -4.55 10.52
N HIS A 13 6.75 -4.52 9.90
CA HIS A 13 8.03 -4.53 10.63
C HIS A 13 8.13 -3.31 11.56
N LEU A 14 7.84 -2.12 11.04
CA LEU A 14 7.91 -0.90 11.84
C LEU A 14 6.83 -0.89 12.94
N ASN A 15 5.65 -1.40 12.66
CA ASN A 15 4.59 -1.46 13.68
C ASN A 15 4.93 -2.41 14.82
N GLU A 16 5.58 -3.52 14.51
CA GLU A 16 6.02 -4.48 15.53
C GLU A 16 7.09 -3.90 16.47
N HIS A 17 7.85 -2.92 16.01
CA HIS A 17 8.96 -2.33 16.76
C HIS A 17 8.71 -0.90 17.21
N LYS A 18 7.51 -0.36 17.02
CA LYS A 18 7.24 1.06 17.30
C LYS A 18 7.39 1.44 18.76
N GLU A 19 7.12 0.54 19.69
CA GLU A 19 7.21 0.80 21.12
C GLU A 19 8.65 0.90 21.61
N ASN A 20 9.57 0.39 20.85
CA ASN A 20 11.00 0.45 21.20
C ASN A 20 11.65 1.80 20.87
N GLY A 21 10.91 2.70 20.20
CA GLY A 21 11.43 4.00 19.80
C GLY A 21 12.56 3.94 18.78
N VAL A 22 12.70 2.82 18.09
CA VAL A 22 13.80 2.58 17.15
C VAL A 22 13.34 2.88 15.72
N SER A 23 14.18 3.62 14.98
CA SER A 23 13.98 3.82 13.55
C SER A 23 14.75 2.75 12.77
N PHE A 24 14.29 2.43 11.58
CA PHE A 24 14.94 1.45 10.70
C PHE A 24 15.23 2.07 9.35
N SER A 25 16.43 1.81 8.82
CA SER A 25 16.80 2.22 7.48
C SER A 25 16.26 1.24 6.44
N ALA A 26 16.19 1.67 5.19
CA ALA A 26 15.84 0.76 4.09
C ALA A 26 16.81 -0.39 3.99
N LYS A 27 18.11 -0.14 4.23
CA LYS A 27 19.14 -1.17 4.19
C LYS A 27 18.93 -2.24 5.25
N GLU A 28 18.56 -1.84 6.47
CA GLU A 28 18.29 -2.79 7.56
C GLU A 28 17.10 -3.70 7.21
N ILE A 29 15.99 -3.13 6.73
CA ILE A 29 14.82 -3.91 6.36
C ILE A 29 15.10 -4.79 5.15
N SER A 30 15.82 -4.26 4.16
CA SER A 30 16.26 -5.04 3.00
C SER A 30 17.04 -6.27 3.41
N SER A 31 17.94 -6.14 4.38
CA SER A 31 18.76 -7.24 4.88
C SER A 31 17.93 -8.30 5.60
N VAL A 32 16.97 -7.87 6.44
CA VAL A 32 16.14 -8.81 7.21
C VAL A 32 15.28 -9.70 6.30
N TYR A 33 14.68 -9.12 5.25
CA TYR A 33 13.73 -9.83 4.40
C TYR A 33 14.30 -10.21 3.02
N SER A 34 15.57 -9.97 2.79
CA SER A 34 16.25 -10.25 1.51
C SER A 34 15.55 -9.59 0.32
N LEU A 35 15.21 -8.31 0.47
CA LEU A 35 14.52 -7.54 -0.57
C LEU A 35 15.49 -6.65 -1.35
N PRO A 36 15.19 -6.35 -2.63
CA PRO A 36 16.02 -5.43 -3.41
C PRO A 36 16.04 -4.04 -2.76
N LEU A 37 17.23 -3.55 -2.40
CA LEU A 37 17.36 -2.29 -1.67
C LEU A 37 16.79 -1.09 -2.42
N ASP A 38 17.08 -0.97 -3.71
CA ASP A 38 16.63 0.20 -4.49
C ASP A 38 15.11 0.28 -4.57
N ASN A 39 14.46 -0.86 -4.82
CA ASN A 39 13.00 -0.91 -4.89
C ASN A 39 12.37 -0.66 -3.53
N LEU A 40 12.95 -1.22 -2.48
CA LEU A 40 12.47 -1.01 -1.11
C LEU A 40 12.62 0.45 -0.69
N ALA A 41 13.76 1.07 -0.98
CA ALA A 41 14.01 2.47 -0.65
C ALA A 41 13.00 3.40 -1.33
N LYS A 42 12.70 3.15 -2.62
CA LYS A 42 11.67 3.91 -3.34
C LYS A 42 10.30 3.75 -2.72
N THR A 43 9.95 2.53 -2.33
CA THR A 43 8.69 2.24 -1.66
C THR A 43 8.59 2.99 -0.33
N MET A 44 9.65 2.99 0.47
CA MET A 44 9.66 3.68 1.75
C MET A 44 9.56 5.20 1.58
N GLN A 45 10.25 5.77 0.60
CA GLN A 45 10.12 7.20 0.28
C GLN A 45 8.70 7.55 -0.15
N ASN A 46 8.06 6.67 -0.92
CA ASN A 46 6.67 6.87 -1.33
C ASN A 46 5.72 6.81 -0.13
N LEU A 47 5.98 5.91 0.82
CA LEU A 47 5.19 5.82 2.05
C LEU A 47 5.33 7.08 2.91
N VAL A 48 6.50 7.70 2.93
CA VAL A 48 6.69 9.00 3.60
C VAL A 48 5.84 10.08 2.92
N ARG A 49 5.87 10.12 1.59
CA ARG A 49 5.10 11.10 0.82
C ARG A 49 3.59 10.94 1.07
N LEU A 50 3.14 9.72 1.26
CA LEU A 50 1.73 9.40 1.53
C LEU A 50 1.36 9.48 3.02
N ASN A 51 2.30 9.89 3.88
CA ASN A 51 2.08 10.11 5.31
C ASN A 51 1.92 8.85 6.15
N TYR A 52 2.38 7.72 5.66
CA TYR A 52 2.40 6.49 6.46
C TYR A 52 3.66 6.33 7.29
N LEU A 53 4.76 6.95 6.85
CA LEU A 53 6.05 6.91 7.54
C LEU A 53 6.58 8.32 7.78
N THR A 54 7.43 8.44 8.79
CA THR A 54 8.26 9.63 9.01
C THR A 54 9.72 9.24 8.86
N SER A 55 10.49 10.05 8.14
CA SER A 55 11.91 9.81 7.94
C SER A 55 12.75 10.72 8.82
N PHE A 56 13.90 10.18 9.27
CA PHE A 56 14.88 10.90 10.06
C PHE A 56 16.25 10.81 9.41
N LYS A 57 17.01 11.90 9.45
CA LYS A 57 18.37 11.97 8.90
C LYS A 57 19.41 11.75 9.98
N GLY A 58 20.65 11.42 9.55
CA GLY A 58 21.80 11.29 10.42
C GLY A 58 22.17 9.84 10.69
N SER A 59 23.15 9.64 11.59
CA SER A 59 23.71 8.31 11.88
C SER A 59 22.71 7.37 12.55
N LYS A 60 21.73 7.93 13.26
CA LYS A 60 20.62 7.17 13.85
C LYS A 60 19.33 7.36 13.07
N GLY A 61 19.45 7.79 11.82
CA GLY A 61 18.31 8.04 10.95
C GLY A 61 17.66 6.76 10.46
N GLY A 62 16.52 6.94 9.81
CA GLY A 62 15.73 5.83 9.29
C GLY A 62 14.27 6.24 9.23
N TYR A 63 13.40 5.27 9.37
CA TYR A 63 11.97 5.48 9.24
C TYR A 63 11.23 4.95 10.45
N THR A 64 10.16 5.63 10.82
CA THR A 64 9.21 5.16 11.83
C THR A 64 7.80 5.20 11.26
N ILE A 65 6.91 4.39 11.81
CA ILE A 65 5.53 4.32 11.36
C ILE A 65 4.69 5.43 12.00
N ASN A 66 3.78 6.01 11.23
CA ASN A 66 2.83 7.00 11.74
C ASN A 66 1.60 6.29 12.34
N GLU A 67 0.88 6.98 13.24
CA GLU A 67 -0.25 6.40 13.97
C GLU A 67 -1.60 6.67 13.30
N ASN A 68 -1.68 6.46 11.99
CA ASN A 68 -2.92 6.69 11.24
C ASN A 68 -3.54 5.43 10.62
N LEU A 69 -3.07 4.25 11.03
CA LEU A 69 -3.48 2.99 10.41
C LEU A 69 -4.89 2.54 10.80
N ASP A 70 -5.36 2.93 12.00
CA ASP A 70 -6.72 2.59 12.42
C ASP A 70 -7.77 3.31 11.58
N ASP A 71 -7.44 4.49 11.08
CA ASP A 71 -8.35 5.32 10.28
C ASP A 71 -8.22 5.10 8.77
N THR A 72 -7.30 4.23 8.36
CA THR A 72 -7.04 3.97 6.94
C THR A 72 -7.45 2.56 6.58
N SER A 73 -8.30 2.42 5.54
CA SER A 73 -8.71 1.12 5.04
C SER A 73 -7.67 0.53 4.09
N LEU A 74 -7.73 -0.80 3.92
CA LEU A 74 -6.90 -1.48 2.92
C LEU A 74 -7.14 -0.91 1.52
N ARG A 75 -8.39 -0.56 1.20
CA ARG A 75 -8.72 0.07 -0.09
C ARG A 75 -7.98 1.39 -0.28
N GLU A 76 -8.06 2.30 0.72
CA GLU A 76 -7.38 3.58 0.65
C GLU A 76 -5.88 3.41 0.46
N PHE A 77 -5.30 2.47 1.19
CA PHE A 77 -3.88 2.17 1.10
C PHE A 77 -3.47 1.68 -0.28
N VAL A 78 -4.18 0.69 -0.81
CA VAL A 78 -3.89 0.12 -2.14
C VAL A 78 -4.06 1.19 -3.22
N GLU A 79 -5.15 1.95 -3.18
CA GLU A 79 -5.41 2.99 -4.17
C GLU A 79 -4.40 4.14 -4.10
N SER A 80 -3.86 4.45 -2.92
CA SER A 80 -2.83 5.48 -2.79
C SER A 80 -1.50 5.07 -3.43
N LEU A 81 -1.22 3.78 -3.49
CA LEU A 81 0.01 3.25 -4.09
C LEU A 81 -0.13 2.91 -5.57
N GLU A 82 -1.26 2.36 -5.97
CA GLU A 82 -1.44 1.78 -7.31
C GLU A 82 -2.49 2.53 -8.15
N GLY A 83 -3.24 3.46 -7.54
CA GLY A 83 -4.37 4.10 -8.21
C GLY A 83 -5.66 3.32 -8.04
N PRO A 84 -6.74 3.74 -8.72
CA PRO A 84 -8.05 3.14 -8.53
C PRO A 84 -8.07 1.63 -8.79
N ILE A 85 -8.81 0.91 -7.94
CA ILE A 85 -8.94 -0.54 -8.07
C ILE A 85 -9.90 -0.88 -9.20
N GLY A 86 -9.42 -1.68 -10.17
CA GLY A 86 -10.23 -2.13 -11.30
C GLY A 86 -9.78 -3.49 -11.80
N LEU A 87 -10.74 -4.39 -12.01
CA LEU A 87 -10.47 -5.74 -12.50
C LEU A 87 -10.13 -5.77 -13.99
N VAL A 88 -10.69 -4.83 -14.76
CA VAL A 88 -10.49 -4.74 -16.21
C VAL A 88 -10.34 -3.27 -16.61
N ASP A 89 -9.75 -3.04 -17.77
CA ASP A 89 -9.43 -1.70 -18.26
C ASP A 89 -10.66 -0.79 -18.38
N CYS A 90 -11.82 -1.32 -18.74
CA CYS A 90 -13.03 -0.51 -18.93
C CYS A 90 -13.56 0.11 -17.63
N ILE A 91 -13.13 -0.37 -16.48
CA ILE A 91 -13.46 0.22 -15.19
C ILE A 91 -12.55 1.41 -14.88
N LEU A 92 -11.27 1.32 -15.29
CA LEU A 92 -10.25 2.33 -15.05
C LEU A 92 -10.21 3.39 -16.14
N GLU A 93 -10.50 3.01 -17.38
CA GLU A 93 -10.41 3.87 -18.55
C GLU A 93 -11.81 4.09 -19.17
N LYS A 94 -12.08 5.33 -19.57
CA LYS A 94 -13.36 5.69 -20.16
C LYS A 94 -13.48 5.31 -21.64
N ASN A 95 -12.35 4.97 -22.28
CA ASN A 95 -12.30 4.71 -23.73
C ASN A 95 -12.05 3.24 -24.04
N CYS A 96 -12.93 2.36 -23.58
CA CYS A 96 -12.87 0.94 -23.92
C CYS A 96 -13.34 0.72 -25.36
N LEU A 97 -12.56 -0.01 -26.16
CA LEU A 97 -12.85 -0.26 -27.59
C LEU A 97 -14.14 -1.06 -27.81
N VAL A 98 -14.55 -1.85 -26.83
CA VAL A 98 -15.75 -2.69 -26.93
C VAL A 98 -16.89 -2.22 -26.04
N GLU A 99 -16.84 -0.99 -25.56
CA GLU A 99 -17.81 -0.48 -24.57
C GLU A 99 -19.25 -0.60 -25.03
N GLU A 100 -19.56 -0.24 -26.27
CA GLU A 100 -20.92 -0.26 -26.82
C GLU A 100 -21.50 -1.66 -26.96
N ASN A 101 -20.63 -2.66 -27.16
CA ASN A 101 -21.04 -4.05 -27.40
C ASN A 101 -20.61 -4.99 -26.27
N CYS A 102 -20.14 -4.46 -25.16
CA CYS A 102 -19.61 -5.26 -24.08
C CYS A 102 -20.72 -5.95 -23.31
N ASN A 103 -20.67 -7.29 -23.25
CA ASN A 103 -21.67 -8.10 -22.56
C ASN A 103 -21.33 -8.38 -21.10
N ILE A 104 -20.15 -7.97 -20.63
CA ILE A 104 -19.70 -8.23 -19.25
C ILE A 104 -19.66 -6.96 -18.38
N LYS A 105 -19.82 -5.78 -18.96
CA LYS A 105 -19.64 -4.49 -18.27
C LYS A 105 -20.43 -4.39 -16.97
N SER A 106 -21.73 -4.65 -17.00
CA SER A 106 -22.59 -4.56 -15.82
C SER A 106 -22.21 -5.54 -14.74
N SER A 107 -21.88 -6.78 -15.12
CA SER A 107 -21.50 -7.83 -14.19
C SER A 107 -20.15 -7.52 -13.53
N ILE A 108 -19.18 -7.07 -14.31
CA ILE A 108 -17.84 -6.76 -13.82
C ILE A 108 -17.85 -5.53 -12.92
N ILE A 109 -18.67 -4.51 -13.25
CA ILE A 109 -18.81 -3.35 -12.38
C ILE A 109 -19.35 -3.76 -11.01
N ARG A 110 -20.37 -4.63 -10.95
CA ARG A 110 -20.90 -5.13 -9.67
C ARG A 110 -19.86 -5.89 -8.87
N VAL A 111 -19.11 -6.77 -9.51
CA VAL A 111 -18.04 -7.54 -8.85
C VAL A 111 -16.97 -6.59 -8.33
N ASN A 112 -16.58 -5.61 -9.15
CA ASN A 112 -15.56 -4.63 -8.76
C ASN A 112 -16.02 -3.77 -7.58
N ASP A 113 -17.28 -3.35 -7.57
CA ASP A 113 -17.82 -2.57 -6.46
C ASP A 113 -17.88 -3.38 -5.17
N ASN A 114 -18.23 -4.66 -5.26
CA ASN A 114 -18.19 -5.57 -4.10
C ASN A 114 -16.78 -5.75 -3.57
N LEU A 115 -15.80 -5.88 -4.46
CA LEU A 115 -14.39 -5.97 -4.08
C LEU A 115 -13.92 -4.71 -3.36
N LYS A 116 -14.24 -3.54 -3.90
CA LYS A 116 -13.91 -2.26 -3.26
C LYS A 116 -14.55 -2.13 -1.88
N TYR A 117 -15.81 -2.54 -1.77
CA TYR A 117 -16.52 -2.50 -0.49
C TYR A 117 -15.84 -3.40 0.53
N ALA A 118 -15.49 -4.63 0.16
CA ALA A 118 -14.81 -5.57 1.03
C ALA A 118 -13.49 -5.00 1.52
N LEU A 119 -12.70 -4.42 0.62
CA LEU A 119 -11.41 -3.81 0.96
C LEU A 119 -11.58 -2.56 1.85
N SER A 120 -12.66 -1.81 1.67
CA SER A 120 -12.96 -0.62 2.48
C SER A 120 -13.30 -0.97 3.93
N SER A 121 -13.75 -2.18 4.19
CA SER A 121 -14.14 -2.63 5.53
C SER A 121 -12.97 -3.18 6.34
N ILE A 122 -11.78 -3.32 5.74
CA ILE A 122 -10.59 -3.85 6.40
C ILE A 122 -9.68 -2.68 6.78
N PRO A 123 -9.48 -2.39 8.08
CA PRO A 123 -8.53 -1.35 8.49
C PRO A 123 -7.10 -1.84 8.33
N MET A 124 -6.19 -0.92 7.98
CA MET A 124 -4.77 -1.26 7.84
C MET A 124 -4.17 -1.81 9.12
N SER A 125 -4.67 -1.38 10.27
CA SER A 125 -4.21 -1.89 11.56
C SER A 125 -4.37 -3.42 11.70
N ASP A 126 -5.38 -4.01 11.04
CA ASP A 126 -5.57 -5.46 11.06
C ASP A 126 -4.52 -6.21 10.21
N ILE A 127 -3.98 -5.54 9.21
CA ILE A 127 -3.00 -6.15 8.30
C ILE A 127 -1.59 -6.13 8.89
N VAL A 128 -1.23 -5.06 9.61
CA VAL A 128 0.13 -4.84 10.10
C VAL A 128 0.37 -5.28 11.54
N LYS A 129 -0.61 -5.84 12.17
CA LYS A 129 -0.46 -6.40 13.51
C LYS A 129 0.47 -7.60 13.56
#